data_213172f3bbc667766821f396a7d0896e
#
_entry.id   213172f3bbc667766821f396a7d0896e
#
_cell.length_a   1.000
_cell.length_b   1.000
_cell.length_c   1.000
_cell.angle_alpha   90.00
_cell.angle_beta   90.00
_cell.angle_gamma   90.00
#
_symmetry.space_group_name_H-M   'P 1'
#
loop_
_entity.id
_entity.type
_entity.pdbx_description
1 polymer ?
#
loop_
_entity_poly.entity_id
_entity_poly.type
_entity_poly.pdbx_seq_one_letter_code
_entity_poly.pdbx_strand_id
1 'polypeptide(L)'
;AIPLVQALHTEFPALTYDVTIKIEHLRQQRAALPILRDTGCLFVTSAVESVDDRILGLLDKGHTRADFIEVVRHFQAIGLTMNPTFVAFNPWISPAGYLDLLRVIGDLDLIENVSPIQYAIRLLITASSRLLQLPSIQGLIHPFDEGALVYPWRHPDPQVDQLQQDIIALVGLADKQKQQRSEIFADVWRLAQEVYQPAGGIGLTEPPSLHQRRSAYAPRLSEPWYC
;
A
#
# COMPACT_ATOMS: atom_id res chain seq x y z
N ALA A 1 15.90 -12.60 15.05
CA ALA A 1 16.31 -11.79 13.88
C ALA A 1 17.43 -10.81 14.24
N ILE A 2 17.31 -9.99 15.32
CA ILE A 2 18.28 -8.93 15.65
C ILE A 2 19.74 -9.46 15.82
N PRO A 3 20.02 -10.51 16.61
CA PRO A 3 21.40 -11.04 16.70
C PRO A 3 21.97 -11.48 15.35
N LEU A 4 21.12 -11.96 14.43
CA LEU A 4 21.56 -12.39 13.10
C LEU A 4 22.02 -11.20 12.26
N VAL A 5 21.25 -10.11 12.18
CA VAL A 5 21.63 -8.94 11.39
C VAL A 5 22.86 -8.23 11.97
N GLN A 6 23.03 -8.25 13.31
CA GLN A 6 24.22 -7.72 13.97
C GLN A 6 25.47 -8.56 13.65
N ALA A 7 25.37 -9.89 13.69
CA ALA A 7 26.47 -10.78 13.31
C ALA A 7 26.82 -10.61 11.83
N LEU A 8 25.81 -10.55 10.96
CA LEU A 8 25.99 -10.33 9.52
C LEU A 8 26.71 -9.00 9.24
N HIS A 9 26.30 -7.92 9.90
CA HIS A 9 26.94 -6.62 9.74
C HIS A 9 28.37 -6.59 10.28
N THR A 10 28.64 -7.34 11.35
CA THR A 10 30.00 -7.45 11.90
C THR A 10 30.93 -8.14 10.91
N GLU A 11 30.50 -9.19 10.24
CA GLU A 11 31.28 -9.96 9.28
C GLU A 11 31.33 -9.28 7.90
N PHE A 12 30.22 -8.64 7.49
CA PHE A 12 30.06 -8.00 6.18
C PHE A 12 29.52 -6.55 6.34
N PRO A 13 30.35 -5.58 6.78
CA PRO A 13 29.86 -4.23 7.10
C PRO A 13 29.27 -3.44 5.93
N ALA A 14 29.65 -3.79 4.69
CA ALA A 14 29.15 -3.14 3.48
C ALA A 14 27.86 -3.78 2.93
N LEU A 15 27.42 -4.89 3.53
CA LEU A 15 26.21 -5.56 3.07
C LEU A 15 24.97 -4.73 3.44
N THR A 16 24.11 -4.53 2.45
CA THR A 16 22.79 -3.93 2.66
C THR A 16 21.70 -4.97 2.43
N TYR A 17 20.54 -4.76 3.05
CA TYR A 17 19.40 -5.68 2.97
C TYR A 17 18.07 -4.94 3.13
N ASP A 18 16.98 -5.59 2.78
CA ASP A 18 15.63 -5.21 3.16
C ASP A 18 14.95 -6.31 3.96
N VAL A 19 13.85 -5.98 4.59
CA VAL A 19 13.05 -6.94 5.36
C VAL A 19 11.55 -6.68 5.20
N THR A 20 10.76 -7.74 5.33
CA THR A 20 9.31 -7.64 5.39
C THR A 20 8.83 -7.88 6.81
N ILE A 21 8.16 -6.90 7.42
CA ILE A 21 7.69 -6.96 8.81
C ILE A 21 6.26 -6.41 8.89
N LYS A 22 5.37 -7.07 9.63
CA LYS A 22 3.99 -6.61 9.88
C LYS A 22 3.99 -5.33 10.73
N ILE A 23 3.02 -4.43 10.50
CA ILE A 23 2.82 -3.20 11.31
C ILE A 23 2.74 -3.51 12.80
N GLU A 24 1.97 -4.53 13.18
CA GLU A 24 1.86 -4.99 14.57
C GLU A 24 3.24 -5.25 15.21
N HIS A 25 4.11 -6.00 14.52
CA HIS A 25 5.45 -6.33 15.03
C HIS A 25 6.37 -5.11 15.05
N LEU A 26 6.26 -4.20 14.07
CA LEU A 26 7.02 -2.94 14.05
C LEU A 26 6.69 -2.08 15.27
N ARG A 27 5.42 -2.02 15.65
CA ARG A 27 4.96 -1.31 16.83
C ARG A 27 5.47 -1.96 18.11
N GLN A 28 5.33 -3.29 18.25
CA GLN A 28 5.75 -4.05 19.44
C GLN A 28 7.26 -4.02 19.66
N GLN A 29 8.06 -4.03 18.56
CA GLN A 29 9.52 -4.11 18.59
C GLN A 29 10.20 -2.77 18.27
N ARG A 30 9.53 -1.67 18.57
CA ARG A 30 9.97 -0.31 18.23
C ARG A 30 11.42 -0.01 18.63
N ALA A 31 11.84 -0.47 19.81
CA ALA A 31 13.21 -0.26 20.31
C ALA A 31 14.31 -0.95 19.47
N ALA A 32 13.93 -1.96 18.67
CA ALA A 32 14.88 -2.68 17.82
C ALA A 32 15.04 -2.06 16.42
N LEU A 33 14.18 -1.15 16.00
CA LEU A 33 14.20 -0.57 14.64
C LEU A 33 15.48 0.23 14.34
N PRO A 34 16.07 1.02 15.27
CA PRO A 34 17.36 1.66 15.02
C PRO A 34 18.47 0.66 14.68
N ILE A 35 18.43 -0.55 15.26
CA ILE A 35 19.44 -1.59 14.97
C ILE A 35 19.35 -2.02 13.49
N LEU A 36 18.16 -2.16 12.92
CA LEU A 36 18.01 -2.48 11.49
C LEU A 36 18.66 -1.41 10.62
N ARG A 37 18.39 -0.13 10.90
CA ARG A 37 19.03 0.99 10.20
C ARG A 37 20.56 0.92 10.30
N ASP A 38 21.08 0.75 11.51
CA ASP A 38 22.51 0.81 11.80
C ASP A 38 23.27 -0.42 11.27
N THR A 39 22.57 -1.50 10.95
CA THR A 39 23.13 -2.72 10.36
C THR A 39 22.95 -2.83 8.85
N GLY A 40 22.52 -1.76 8.16
CA GLY A 40 22.47 -1.70 6.70
C GLY A 40 21.10 -2.03 6.08
N CYS A 41 20.01 -2.01 6.85
CA CYS A 41 18.66 -2.13 6.30
C CYS A 41 18.31 -0.89 5.48
N LEU A 42 18.07 -1.04 4.18
CA LEU A 42 17.73 0.05 3.27
C LEU A 42 16.28 0.49 3.45
N PHE A 43 15.36 -0.47 3.58
CA PHE A 43 13.94 -0.22 3.80
C PHE A 43 13.24 -1.43 4.42
N VAL A 44 12.08 -1.19 4.98
CA VAL A 44 11.19 -2.23 5.51
C VAL A 44 9.90 -2.25 4.69
N THR A 45 9.61 -3.37 4.06
CA THR A 45 8.30 -3.60 3.42
C THR A 45 7.28 -4.03 4.47
N SER A 46 6.10 -3.43 4.42
CA SER A 46 5.00 -3.81 5.32
C SER A 46 3.66 -3.84 4.61
N ALA A 47 2.95 -4.96 4.75
CA ALA A 47 1.61 -5.17 4.21
C ALA A 47 0.59 -4.42 5.08
N VAL A 48 0.37 -3.14 4.78
CA VAL A 48 -0.61 -2.26 5.43
C VAL A 48 -2.04 -2.61 5.00
N GLU A 49 -2.21 -2.93 3.72
CA GLU A 49 -3.43 -3.33 3.01
C GLU A 49 -4.47 -2.20 2.89
N SER A 50 -4.82 -1.50 3.97
CA SER A 50 -5.84 -0.45 3.97
C SER A 50 -5.56 0.60 5.05
N VAL A 51 -6.24 1.75 4.94
CA VAL A 51 -6.33 2.78 5.98
C VAL A 51 -7.73 2.89 6.59
N ASP A 52 -8.64 2.03 6.18
CA ASP A 52 -9.99 1.90 6.74
C ASP A 52 -9.99 0.78 7.80
N ASP A 53 -10.22 1.13 9.07
CA ASP A 53 -10.18 0.19 10.19
C ASP A 53 -11.21 -0.93 10.09
N ARG A 54 -12.35 -0.68 9.43
CA ARG A 54 -13.34 -1.73 9.14
C ARG A 54 -12.78 -2.76 8.16
N ILE A 55 -12.11 -2.31 7.10
CA ILE A 55 -11.47 -3.19 6.11
C ILE A 55 -10.32 -3.96 6.75
N LEU A 56 -9.49 -3.29 7.57
CA LEU A 56 -8.41 -3.93 8.32
C LEU A 56 -8.94 -5.03 9.25
N GLY A 57 -10.09 -4.80 9.91
CA GLY A 57 -10.76 -5.80 10.72
C GLY A 57 -11.26 -7.00 9.91
N LEU A 58 -11.85 -6.78 8.74
CA LEU A 58 -12.29 -7.85 7.83
C LEU A 58 -11.11 -8.70 7.30
N LEU A 59 -9.96 -8.07 7.07
CA LEU A 59 -8.73 -8.72 6.64
C LEU A 59 -7.92 -9.34 7.79
N ASP A 60 -8.38 -9.21 9.04
CA ASP A 60 -7.71 -9.74 10.25
C ASP A 60 -6.23 -9.29 10.34
N LYS A 61 -5.97 -7.98 10.14
CA LYS A 61 -4.60 -7.46 10.01
C LYS A 61 -3.88 -7.22 11.34
N GLY A 62 -4.59 -7.19 12.48
CA GLY A 62 -4.02 -6.98 13.79
C GLY A 62 -3.45 -5.57 14.05
N HIS A 63 -3.77 -4.59 13.19
CA HIS A 63 -3.40 -3.20 13.36
C HIS A 63 -4.50 -2.27 12.84
N THR A 64 -4.44 -1.00 13.24
CA THR A 64 -5.34 0.07 12.84
C THR A 64 -4.63 1.11 11.97
N ARG A 65 -5.41 2.04 11.37
CA ARG A 65 -4.87 3.24 10.72
C ARG A 65 -3.96 4.05 11.65
N ALA A 66 -4.35 4.21 12.91
CA ALA A 66 -3.56 4.95 13.89
C ALA A 66 -2.22 4.27 14.15
N ASP A 67 -2.17 2.95 14.25
CA ASP A 67 -0.94 2.17 14.39
C ASP A 67 -0.01 2.35 13.19
N PHE A 68 -0.55 2.34 11.97
CA PHE A 68 0.22 2.58 10.76
C PHE A 68 0.84 3.98 10.76
N ILE A 69 0.05 5.02 11.06
CA ILE A 69 0.53 6.40 11.13
C ILE A 69 1.63 6.54 12.19
N GLU A 70 1.46 5.93 13.37
CA GLU A 70 2.47 5.95 14.44
C GLU A 70 3.78 5.33 13.98
N VAL A 71 3.72 4.16 13.33
CA VAL A 71 4.90 3.44 12.80
C VAL A 71 5.61 4.29 11.75
N VAL A 72 4.89 4.87 10.78
CA VAL A 72 5.51 5.73 9.75
C VAL A 72 6.23 6.93 10.38
N ARG A 73 5.60 7.62 11.32
CA ARG A 73 6.21 8.77 12.02
C ARG A 73 7.48 8.36 12.79
N HIS A 74 7.46 7.18 13.39
CA HIS A 74 8.63 6.65 14.07
C HIS A 74 9.76 6.35 13.09
N PHE A 75 9.46 5.73 11.94
CA PHE A 75 10.43 5.48 10.87
C PHE A 75 11.08 6.78 10.39
N GLN A 76 10.27 7.81 10.15
CA GLN A 76 10.77 9.14 9.77
C GLN A 76 11.69 9.74 10.84
N ALA A 77 11.31 9.61 12.12
CA ALA A 77 12.11 10.13 13.24
C ALA A 77 13.47 9.46 13.38
N ILE A 78 13.57 8.16 13.10
CA ILE A 78 14.83 7.41 13.20
C ILE A 78 15.61 7.32 11.88
N GLY A 79 15.07 7.86 10.76
CA GLY A 79 15.72 7.79 9.45
C GLY A 79 15.70 6.41 8.80
N LEU A 80 14.72 5.55 9.12
CA LEU A 80 14.50 4.27 8.48
C LEU A 80 13.40 4.40 7.42
N THR A 81 13.58 3.79 6.26
CA THR A 81 12.65 3.90 5.14
C THR A 81 11.56 2.82 5.23
N MET A 82 10.29 3.22 5.05
CA MET A 82 9.17 2.30 4.92
C MET A 82 8.72 2.19 3.46
N ASN A 83 8.48 0.97 3.00
CA ASN A 83 7.85 0.64 1.73
C ASN A 83 6.49 -0.05 2.02
N PRO A 84 5.40 0.72 2.17
CA PRO A 84 4.10 0.15 2.47
C PRO A 84 3.47 -0.45 1.22
N THR A 85 2.75 -1.58 1.39
CA THR A 85 1.94 -2.18 0.33
C THR A 85 0.47 -2.16 0.69
N PHE A 86 -0.39 -2.02 -0.33
CA PHE A 86 -1.82 -1.86 -0.17
C PHE A 86 -2.61 -2.82 -1.08
N VAL A 87 -3.77 -3.23 -0.61
CA VAL A 87 -4.83 -3.82 -1.43
C VAL A 87 -5.87 -2.73 -1.63
N ALA A 88 -5.55 -1.79 -2.53
CA ALA A 88 -6.31 -0.57 -2.74
C ALA A 88 -7.76 -0.85 -3.20
N PHE A 89 -7.95 -1.91 -3.99
CA PHE A 89 -9.27 -2.33 -4.45
C PHE A 89 -9.69 -3.64 -3.78
N ASN A 90 -10.75 -3.57 -3.01
CA ASN A 90 -11.38 -4.70 -2.33
C ASN A 90 -12.91 -4.50 -2.33
N PRO A 91 -13.71 -5.53 -2.02
CA PRO A 91 -15.16 -5.46 -2.11
C PRO A 91 -15.85 -4.41 -1.22
N TRP A 92 -15.12 -3.83 -0.30
CA TRP A 92 -15.67 -2.92 0.72
C TRP A 92 -15.18 -1.48 0.59
N ILE A 93 -14.23 -1.21 -0.29
CA ILE A 93 -13.72 0.15 -0.52
C ILE A 93 -14.81 1.00 -1.21
N SER A 94 -14.96 2.24 -0.78
CA SER A 94 -15.77 3.21 -1.49
C SER A 94 -14.89 4.20 -2.26
N PRO A 95 -15.42 4.97 -3.23
CA PRO A 95 -14.66 6.04 -3.88
C PRO A 95 -14.07 7.04 -2.86
N ALA A 96 -14.84 7.38 -1.82
CA ALA A 96 -14.35 8.23 -0.72
C ALA A 96 -13.21 7.56 0.07
N GLY A 97 -13.32 6.26 0.35
CA GLY A 97 -12.28 5.50 1.04
C GLY A 97 -11.01 5.37 0.22
N TYR A 98 -11.12 5.24 -1.10
CA TYR A 98 -9.98 5.23 -2.00
C TYR A 98 -9.25 6.60 -2.01
N LEU A 99 -9.98 7.71 -2.10
CA LEU A 99 -9.39 9.05 -1.96
C LEU A 99 -8.76 9.27 -0.58
N ASP A 100 -9.35 8.74 0.48
CA ASP A 100 -8.78 8.82 1.82
C ASP A 100 -7.46 8.03 1.93
N LEU A 101 -7.34 6.86 1.28
CA LEU A 101 -6.08 6.14 1.15
C LEU A 101 -5.00 6.99 0.49
N LEU A 102 -5.31 7.60 -0.65
CA LEU A 102 -4.37 8.48 -1.36
C LEU A 102 -3.98 9.69 -0.49
N ARG A 103 -4.95 10.29 0.21
CA ARG A 103 -4.67 11.42 1.14
C ARG A 103 -3.70 11.00 2.23
N VAL A 104 -3.91 9.85 2.88
CA VAL A 104 -3.01 9.35 3.92
C VAL A 104 -1.60 9.10 3.39
N ILE A 105 -1.46 8.56 2.17
CA ILE A 105 -0.15 8.37 1.53
C ILE A 105 0.55 9.73 1.33
N GLY A 106 -0.17 10.74 0.86
CA GLY A 106 0.38 12.09 0.69
C GLY A 106 0.74 12.76 2.01
N ASP A 107 -0.18 12.76 2.99
CA ASP A 107 0.00 13.40 4.30
C ASP A 107 1.17 12.80 5.10
N LEU A 108 1.49 11.54 4.85
CA LEU A 108 2.62 10.84 5.45
C LEU A 108 3.91 10.93 4.65
N ASP A 109 3.94 11.69 3.55
CA ASP A 109 5.11 11.83 2.66
C ASP A 109 5.63 10.47 2.12
N LEU A 110 4.70 9.60 1.71
CA LEU A 110 5.00 8.24 1.25
C LEU A 110 4.89 8.07 -0.26
N ILE A 111 4.58 9.11 -1.04
CA ILE A 111 4.35 9.02 -2.49
C ILE A 111 5.54 8.38 -3.20
N GLU A 112 6.76 8.79 -2.86
CA GLU A 112 7.98 8.22 -3.44
C GLU A 112 8.32 6.81 -2.91
N ASN A 113 7.68 6.37 -1.82
CA ASN A 113 7.91 5.08 -1.19
C ASN A 113 6.89 4.02 -1.62
N VAL A 114 5.76 4.44 -2.20
CA VAL A 114 4.73 3.54 -2.71
C VAL A 114 4.98 3.25 -4.18
N SER A 115 5.10 1.98 -4.55
CA SER A 115 5.16 1.60 -5.96
C SER A 115 3.83 1.94 -6.65
N PRO A 116 3.82 2.56 -7.85
CA PRO A 116 2.59 2.95 -8.53
C PRO A 116 1.57 1.84 -8.74
N ILE A 117 2.02 0.60 -8.94
CA ILE A 117 1.12 -0.56 -9.06
C ILE A 117 0.25 -0.76 -7.81
N GLN A 118 0.72 -0.34 -6.63
CA GLN A 118 -0.03 -0.46 -5.39
C GLN A 118 -1.34 0.34 -5.39
N TYR A 119 -1.43 1.37 -6.23
CA TYR A 119 -2.68 2.14 -6.42
C TYR A 119 -3.77 1.35 -7.17
N ALA A 120 -3.40 0.25 -7.85
CA ALA A 120 -4.31 -0.57 -8.65
C ALA A 120 -4.49 -2.00 -8.14
N ILE A 121 -3.74 -2.41 -7.09
CA ILE A 121 -3.81 -3.79 -6.57
C ILE A 121 -5.23 -4.11 -6.12
N ARG A 122 -5.73 -5.23 -6.66
CA ARG A 122 -7.05 -5.78 -6.36
C ARG A 122 -6.93 -7.00 -5.44
N LEU A 123 -7.83 -7.13 -4.48
CA LEU A 123 -7.88 -8.27 -3.57
C LEU A 123 -8.05 -9.58 -4.35
N LEU A 124 -7.14 -10.52 -4.12
CA LEU A 124 -7.25 -11.88 -4.65
C LEU A 124 -7.88 -12.80 -3.60
N ILE A 125 -8.90 -13.55 -4.00
CA ILE A 125 -9.60 -14.49 -3.14
C ILE A 125 -9.31 -15.90 -3.65
N THR A 126 -8.34 -16.56 -3.03
CA THR A 126 -7.93 -17.94 -3.39
C THR A 126 -8.86 -18.99 -2.78
N ALA A 127 -8.76 -20.25 -3.24
CA ALA A 127 -9.61 -21.36 -2.77
C ALA A 127 -9.53 -21.60 -1.26
N SER A 128 -8.39 -21.30 -0.62
CA SER A 128 -8.18 -21.47 0.83
C SER A 128 -8.41 -20.18 1.64
N SER A 129 -8.91 -19.13 1.01
CA SER A 129 -9.10 -17.83 1.68
C SER A 129 -10.16 -17.90 2.77
N ARG A 130 -9.81 -17.46 3.99
CA ARG A 130 -10.76 -17.29 5.10
C ARG A 130 -11.86 -16.26 4.79
N LEU A 131 -11.63 -15.36 3.84
CA LEU A 131 -12.62 -14.39 3.41
C LEU A 131 -13.89 -15.04 2.83
N LEU A 132 -13.80 -16.24 2.29
CA LEU A 132 -14.95 -17.01 1.80
C LEU A 132 -16.00 -17.28 2.89
N GLN A 133 -15.62 -17.19 4.17
CA GLN A 133 -16.53 -17.38 5.30
C GLN A 133 -17.29 -16.08 5.66
N LEU A 134 -16.91 -14.94 5.07
CA LEU A 134 -17.57 -13.67 5.36
C LEU A 134 -18.89 -13.55 4.58
N PRO A 135 -20.03 -13.29 5.26
CA PRO A 135 -21.32 -13.10 4.58
C PRO A 135 -21.28 -11.96 3.54
N SER A 136 -20.47 -10.94 3.79
CA SER A 136 -20.33 -9.76 2.91
C SER A 136 -19.65 -10.06 1.57
N ILE A 137 -19.05 -11.23 1.41
CA ILE A 137 -18.36 -11.63 0.17
C ILE A 137 -19.21 -12.58 -0.68
N GLN A 138 -20.07 -13.39 -0.06
CA GLN A 138 -20.76 -14.51 -0.72
C GLN A 138 -21.63 -14.07 -1.92
N GLY A 139 -22.20 -12.88 -1.88
CA GLY A 139 -23.00 -12.33 -2.98
C GLY A 139 -22.18 -11.63 -4.08
N LEU A 140 -20.87 -11.49 -3.91
CA LEU A 140 -19.98 -10.73 -4.80
C LEU A 140 -19.04 -11.62 -5.60
N ILE A 141 -18.79 -12.85 -5.16
CA ILE A 141 -17.88 -13.79 -5.81
C ILE A 141 -18.59 -14.57 -6.94
N HIS A 142 -17.84 -14.84 -7.99
CA HIS A 142 -18.22 -15.75 -9.08
C HIS A 142 -17.66 -17.15 -8.81
N PRO A 143 -18.05 -18.18 -9.59
CA PRO A 143 -17.44 -19.51 -9.51
C PRO A 143 -15.91 -19.45 -9.59
N PHE A 144 -15.26 -20.41 -8.93
CA PHE A 144 -13.81 -20.49 -8.93
C PHE A 144 -13.26 -20.63 -10.35
N ASP A 145 -12.29 -19.78 -10.67
CA ASP A 145 -11.56 -19.81 -11.94
C ASP A 145 -10.29 -20.66 -11.73
N GLU A 146 -10.29 -21.86 -12.31
CA GLU A 146 -9.16 -22.78 -12.20
C GLU A 146 -7.91 -22.27 -12.94
N GLY A 147 -8.09 -21.46 -13.99
CA GLY A 147 -6.98 -20.89 -14.75
C GLY A 147 -6.25 -19.77 -13.98
N ALA A 148 -7.01 -18.95 -13.28
CA ALA A 148 -6.49 -17.85 -12.46
C ALA A 148 -6.26 -18.25 -10.99
N LEU A 149 -6.74 -19.44 -10.56
CA LEU A 149 -6.68 -19.96 -9.18
C LEU A 149 -7.32 -19.04 -8.13
N VAL A 150 -8.37 -18.32 -8.50
CA VAL A 150 -9.08 -17.38 -7.64
C VAL A 150 -10.59 -17.48 -7.81
N TYR A 151 -11.33 -16.92 -6.83
CA TYR A 151 -12.72 -16.56 -7.00
C TYR A 151 -12.79 -15.13 -7.54
N PRO A 152 -13.16 -14.91 -8.82
CA PRO A 152 -13.40 -13.58 -9.34
C PRO A 152 -14.53 -12.91 -8.56
N TRP A 153 -14.45 -11.61 -8.38
CA TRP A 153 -15.51 -10.84 -7.72
C TRP A 153 -15.73 -9.51 -8.43
N ARG A 154 -16.91 -8.95 -8.26
CA ARG A 154 -17.26 -7.62 -8.74
C ARG A 154 -17.59 -6.70 -7.58
N HIS A 155 -17.18 -5.46 -7.70
CA HIS A 155 -17.54 -4.46 -6.71
C HIS A 155 -19.04 -4.14 -6.79
N PRO A 156 -19.76 -3.89 -5.65
CA PRO A 156 -21.18 -3.49 -5.68
C PRO A 156 -21.43 -2.21 -6.47
N ASP A 157 -20.47 -1.28 -6.48
CA ASP A 157 -20.47 -0.09 -7.32
C ASP A 157 -19.59 -0.33 -8.56
N PRO A 158 -20.17 -0.41 -9.78
CA PRO A 158 -19.40 -0.64 -11.01
C PRO A 158 -18.37 0.47 -11.32
N GLN A 159 -18.55 1.68 -10.80
CA GLN A 159 -17.61 2.78 -11.00
C GLN A 159 -16.26 2.49 -10.32
N VAL A 160 -16.26 1.74 -9.22
CA VAL A 160 -15.03 1.32 -8.53
C VAL A 160 -14.26 0.30 -9.36
N ASP A 161 -14.95 -0.65 -10.00
CA ASP A 161 -14.32 -1.59 -10.92
C ASP A 161 -13.72 -0.88 -12.14
N GLN A 162 -14.44 0.11 -12.70
CA GLN A 162 -13.94 0.90 -13.82
C GLN A 162 -12.71 1.74 -13.41
N LEU A 163 -12.77 2.41 -12.25
CA LEU A 163 -11.64 3.17 -11.71
C LEU A 163 -10.38 2.30 -11.58
N GLN A 164 -10.54 1.07 -11.09
CA GLN A 164 -9.41 0.15 -10.97
C GLN A 164 -8.77 -0.18 -12.34
N GLN A 165 -9.59 -0.41 -13.37
CA GLN A 165 -9.11 -0.66 -14.72
C GLN A 165 -8.40 0.56 -15.32
N ASP A 166 -8.95 1.75 -15.11
CA ASP A 166 -8.37 3.00 -15.61
C ASP A 166 -7.00 3.27 -14.94
N ILE A 167 -6.89 3.02 -13.63
CA ILE A 167 -5.63 3.18 -12.90
C ILE A 167 -4.59 2.14 -13.35
N ILE A 168 -4.97 0.88 -13.55
CA ILE A 168 -4.04 -0.14 -14.09
C ILE A 168 -3.50 0.27 -15.46
N ALA A 169 -4.37 0.76 -16.34
CA ALA A 169 -3.96 1.23 -17.67
C ALA A 169 -3.02 2.43 -17.58
N LEU A 170 -3.34 3.40 -16.71
CA LEU A 170 -2.52 4.58 -16.47
C LEU A 170 -1.13 4.18 -15.94
N VAL A 171 -1.05 3.35 -14.91
CA VAL A 171 0.21 2.91 -14.30
C VAL A 171 1.05 2.13 -15.31
N GLY A 172 0.44 1.24 -16.10
CA GLY A 172 1.14 0.48 -17.12
C GLY A 172 1.70 1.34 -18.27
N LEU A 173 1.01 2.45 -18.61
CA LEU A 173 1.51 3.42 -19.58
C LEU A 173 2.65 4.27 -19.00
N ALA A 174 2.46 4.77 -17.79
CA ALA A 174 3.42 5.59 -17.07
C ALA A 174 4.76 4.88 -16.84
N ASP A 175 4.72 3.57 -16.55
CA ASP A 175 5.93 2.74 -16.41
C ASP A 175 6.71 2.66 -17.71
N LYS A 176 6.03 2.45 -18.86
CA LYS A 176 6.66 2.46 -20.19
C LYS A 176 7.29 3.82 -20.53
N GLN A 177 6.68 4.90 -20.05
CA GLN A 177 7.14 6.28 -20.28
C GLN A 177 8.18 6.73 -19.24
N LYS A 178 8.46 5.91 -18.22
CA LYS A 178 9.37 6.21 -17.09
C LYS A 178 8.99 7.50 -16.36
N GLN A 179 7.68 7.73 -16.20
CA GLN A 179 7.17 8.88 -15.45
C GLN A 179 7.58 8.82 -13.98
N GLN A 180 7.64 9.98 -13.32
CA GLN A 180 7.96 10.05 -11.90
C GLN A 180 6.77 9.61 -11.05
N ARG A 181 7.04 9.02 -9.88
CA ARG A 181 5.98 8.55 -8.96
C ARG A 181 5.01 9.66 -8.55
N SER A 182 5.51 10.87 -8.33
CA SER A 182 4.69 12.04 -8.02
C SER A 182 3.73 12.43 -9.14
N GLU A 183 4.15 12.34 -10.40
CA GLU A 183 3.30 12.61 -11.57
C GLU A 183 2.21 11.54 -11.68
N ILE A 184 2.59 10.26 -11.55
CA ILE A 184 1.65 9.14 -11.56
C ILE A 184 0.63 9.28 -10.42
N PHE A 185 1.07 9.64 -9.22
CA PHE A 185 0.19 9.87 -8.08
C PHE A 185 -0.82 10.99 -8.35
N ALA A 186 -0.38 12.11 -8.94
CA ALA A 186 -1.27 13.22 -9.30
C ALA A 186 -2.33 12.81 -10.33
N ASP A 187 -1.96 11.98 -11.31
CA ASP A 187 -2.89 11.44 -12.31
C ASP A 187 -3.90 10.46 -11.67
N VAL A 188 -3.44 9.57 -10.79
CA VAL A 188 -4.31 8.66 -10.02
C VAL A 188 -5.26 9.45 -9.12
N TRP A 189 -4.78 10.49 -8.45
CA TRP A 189 -5.61 11.38 -7.62
C TRP A 189 -6.74 12.02 -8.43
N ARG A 190 -6.44 12.53 -9.64
CA ARG A 190 -7.42 13.13 -10.53
C ARG A 190 -8.50 12.14 -10.94
N LEU A 191 -8.13 10.93 -11.41
CA LEU A 191 -9.08 9.87 -11.75
C LEU A 191 -9.99 9.51 -10.56
N ALA A 192 -9.42 9.39 -9.37
CA ALA A 192 -10.19 9.08 -8.17
C ALA A 192 -11.21 10.18 -7.82
N GLN A 193 -10.86 11.45 -8.04
CA GLN A 193 -11.77 12.57 -7.81
C GLN A 193 -12.91 12.64 -8.83
N GLU A 194 -12.69 12.25 -10.08
CA GLU A 194 -13.72 12.20 -11.12
C GLU A 194 -14.83 11.20 -10.78
N VAL A 195 -14.47 10.08 -10.14
CA VAL A 195 -15.42 9.06 -9.67
C VAL A 195 -16.09 9.47 -8.35
N TYR A 196 -15.37 10.16 -7.49
CA TYR A 196 -15.91 10.65 -6.23
C TYR A 196 -16.69 11.96 -6.44
N GLN A 197 -18.01 11.88 -6.51
CA GLN A 197 -18.90 13.03 -6.56
C GLN A 197 -19.53 13.24 -5.18
N PRO A 198 -19.00 14.13 -4.33
CA PRO A 198 -19.63 14.44 -3.05
C PRO A 198 -20.99 15.11 -3.27
N ALA A 199 -21.99 14.73 -2.47
CA ALA A 199 -23.24 15.44 -2.40
C ALA A 199 -22.95 16.90 -1.96
N GLY A 200 -23.01 17.86 -2.89
CA GLY A 200 -22.75 19.28 -2.63
C GLY A 200 -21.67 19.94 -3.51
N GLY A 201 -21.11 19.22 -4.49
CA GLY A 201 -20.29 19.83 -5.55
C GLY A 201 -19.01 20.51 -5.04
N ILE A 202 -18.30 19.94 -4.09
CA ILE A 202 -16.97 20.42 -3.70
C ILE A 202 -16.05 20.18 -4.90
N GLY A 203 -15.51 21.26 -5.46
CA GLY A 203 -14.60 21.20 -6.60
C GLY A 203 -13.41 20.29 -6.36
N LEU A 204 -12.76 19.87 -7.45
CA LEU A 204 -11.53 19.08 -7.42
C LEU A 204 -10.53 19.72 -6.45
N THR A 205 -10.08 18.97 -5.45
CA THR A 205 -9.03 19.42 -4.53
C THR A 205 -7.66 19.10 -5.12
N GLU A 206 -6.69 19.96 -4.89
CA GLU A 206 -5.31 19.63 -5.28
C GLU A 206 -4.83 18.35 -4.57
N PRO A 207 -3.98 17.55 -5.24
CA PRO A 207 -3.36 16.41 -4.59
C PRO A 207 -2.55 16.89 -3.38
N PRO A 208 -2.42 16.07 -2.34
CA PRO A 208 -1.55 16.40 -1.22
C PRO A 208 -0.18 16.82 -1.73
N SER A 209 0.28 18.00 -1.31
CA SER A 209 1.56 18.53 -1.76
C SER A 209 2.71 17.65 -1.28
N LEU A 210 3.64 17.39 -2.19
CA LEU A 210 4.92 16.80 -1.83
C LEU A 210 5.64 17.78 -0.90
N HIS A 211 5.62 17.52 0.38
CA HIS A 211 6.50 18.19 1.31
C HIS A 211 7.91 17.67 0.98
N GLN A 212 8.78 18.56 0.48
CA GLN A 212 10.19 18.24 0.21
C GLN A 212 10.95 18.03 1.54
N ARG A 213 10.48 17.13 2.37
CA ARG A 213 11.32 16.58 3.41
C ARG A 213 12.26 15.59 2.71
N ARG A 214 13.55 15.70 2.96
CA ARG A 214 14.56 14.73 2.55
C ARG A 214 14.33 13.41 3.31
N SER A 215 13.20 12.78 3.04
CA SER A 215 12.93 11.41 3.44
C SER A 215 13.85 10.51 2.61
N ALA A 216 14.48 9.53 3.23
CA ALA A 216 15.18 8.51 2.49
C ALA A 216 14.14 7.74 1.66
N TYR A 217 14.27 7.77 0.32
CA TYR A 217 13.36 7.08 -0.57
C TYR A 217 13.71 5.59 -0.62
N ALA A 218 12.67 4.75 -0.66
CA ALA A 218 12.89 3.35 -0.94
C ALA A 218 13.56 3.22 -2.33
N PRO A 219 14.66 2.46 -2.46
CA PRO A 219 15.25 2.18 -3.76
C PRO A 219 14.18 1.66 -4.73
N ARG A 220 14.22 2.09 -5.99
CA ARG A 220 13.36 1.52 -7.02
C ARG A 220 13.82 0.09 -7.24
N LEU A 221 12.98 -0.87 -6.86
CA LEU A 221 13.20 -2.26 -7.20
C LEU A 221 13.02 -2.38 -8.71
N SER A 222 14.01 -2.95 -9.40
CA SER A 222 13.99 -3.15 -10.85
C SER A 222 13.20 -4.40 -11.26
N GLU A 223 12.69 -5.15 -10.28
CA GLU A 223 11.92 -6.36 -10.52
C GLU A 223 10.49 -5.99 -10.95
N PRO A 224 10.00 -6.54 -12.08
CA PRO A 224 8.62 -6.36 -12.47
C PRO A 224 7.71 -7.17 -11.54
N TRP A 225 7.03 -6.50 -10.62
CA TRP A 225 5.99 -7.09 -9.76
C TRP A 225 4.65 -7.24 -10.50
N TYR A 226 4.71 -7.62 -11.76
CA TYR A 226 3.55 -7.88 -12.60
C TYR A 226 3.25 -9.37 -12.55
N CYS A 227 2.50 -9.78 -11.57
CA CYS A 227 1.85 -11.10 -11.56
C CYS A 227 0.39 -10.95 -11.93
#